data_8c7d9eebedd0f70fb1c5d4c2cb465aa5
#
_entry.id   8c7d9eebedd0f70fb1c5d4c2cb465aa5
#
_cell.length_a   1.000
_cell.length_b   1.000
_cell.length_c   1.000
_cell.angle_alpha   90.00
_cell.angle_beta   90.00
_cell.angle_gamma   90.00
#
_symmetry.space_group_name_H-M   'P 1'
#
loop_
_entity.id
_entity.type
_entity.pdbx_description
1 polymer ?
#
loop_
_entity_poly.entity_id
_entity_poly.type
_entity_poly.pdbx_seq_one_letter_code
_entity_poly.pdbx_strand_id
1 'polypeptide(L)'
;MKLAQCIILDLLKDYDPVPILPETCDFHFSGVQLLDQDNPTDDPSILYIGTTTQISSFDTEKLKDFCIICIGKKEDVSSYIENYQANLILIPENHSLASVVNTLYTGFHRILRWDAELQNAILSKQNYQSLFSIGGRFFGKNAMLMVNSSYNVIGTNLLEAPGHEKLDFILKNGYYSKDLTDGLAQMGYMAKGFQYKTPTILNPPNYMNCPIMVLSMHADNGIFLGFITIYFIESQPTAT
;
A
#
# COMPACT_ATOMS: atom_id res chain seq x y z
N MET A 1 2.36 13.72 3.68
CA MET A 1 1.78 12.50 3.03
C MET A 1 0.41 12.20 3.64
N LYS A 2 -0.53 11.67 2.88
CA LYS A 2 -1.81 11.14 3.38
C LYS A 2 -1.89 9.66 3.04
N LEU A 3 -2.47 8.84 3.92
CA LEU A 3 -2.64 7.40 3.69
C LEU A 3 -3.98 7.11 3.05
N ALA A 4 -3.99 6.33 1.96
CA ALA A 4 -5.21 5.86 1.33
C ALA A 4 -5.95 4.86 2.23
N GLN A 5 -7.26 4.77 2.07
CA GLN A 5 -8.12 3.88 2.83
C GLN A 5 -7.71 2.41 2.76
N CYS A 6 -7.25 1.92 1.61
CA CYS A 6 -6.78 0.54 1.47
C CYS A 6 -5.60 0.21 2.39
N ILE A 7 -4.72 1.18 2.66
CA ILE A 7 -3.62 1.03 3.62
C ILE A 7 -4.17 0.91 5.05
N ILE A 8 -5.21 1.68 5.38
CA ILE A 8 -5.87 1.58 6.69
C ILE A 8 -6.49 0.20 6.89
N LEU A 9 -7.17 -0.32 5.89
CA LEU A 9 -7.77 -1.66 5.94
C LEU A 9 -6.69 -2.76 6.07
N ASP A 10 -5.55 -2.63 5.39
CA ASP A 10 -4.43 -3.57 5.56
C ASP A 10 -3.79 -3.48 6.96
N LEU A 11 -3.66 -2.29 7.54
CA LEU A 11 -3.20 -2.13 8.91
C LEU A 11 -4.15 -2.78 9.93
N LEU A 12 -5.42 -2.84 9.62
CA LEU A 12 -6.48 -3.38 10.48
C LEU A 12 -6.85 -4.83 10.18
N LYS A 13 -6.22 -5.50 9.23
CA LYS A 13 -6.62 -6.85 8.77
C LYS A 13 -6.76 -7.90 9.87
N ASP A 14 -5.95 -7.80 10.92
CA ASP A 14 -6.00 -8.72 12.07
C ASP A 14 -7.18 -8.44 13.04
N TYR A 15 -7.98 -7.42 12.76
CA TYR A 15 -9.17 -7.01 13.50
C TYR A 15 -10.48 -7.32 12.77
N ASP A 16 -10.44 -8.07 11.68
CA ASP A 16 -11.60 -8.39 10.84
C ASP A 16 -12.46 -7.16 10.46
N PRO A 17 -11.86 -6.10 9.87
CA PRO A 17 -12.56 -4.86 9.58
C PRO A 17 -13.63 -5.09 8.50
N VAL A 18 -14.83 -4.59 8.74
CA VAL A 18 -15.93 -4.58 7.77
C VAL A 18 -16.16 -3.15 7.29
N PRO A 19 -15.68 -2.78 6.09
CA PRO A 19 -15.94 -1.46 5.54
C PRO A 19 -17.41 -1.33 5.12
N ILE A 20 -18.06 -0.25 5.57
CA ILE A 20 -19.39 0.17 5.17
C ILE A 20 -19.21 1.55 4.55
N LEU A 21 -18.89 1.56 3.25
CA LEU A 21 -18.44 2.75 2.54
C LEU A 21 -19.21 2.85 1.21
N PRO A 22 -19.52 4.06 0.73
CA PRO A 22 -20.02 4.24 -0.61
C PRO A 22 -19.00 3.73 -1.65
N GLU A 23 -19.48 3.16 -2.75
CA GLU A 23 -18.64 2.56 -3.81
C GLU A 23 -17.61 3.52 -4.43
N THR A 24 -17.78 4.83 -4.24
CA THR A 24 -16.97 5.89 -4.89
C THR A 24 -16.04 6.65 -3.93
N CYS A 25 -15.89 6.23 -2.68
CA CYS A 25 -15.09 6.97 -1.70
C CYS A 25 -13.60 6.61 -1.77
N ASP A 26 -12.77 7.59 -2.09
CA ASP A 26 -11.31 7.50 -2.02
C ASP A 26 -10.80 8.41 -0.88
N PHE A 27 -10.91 7.91 0.35
CA PHE A 27 -10.45 8.63 1.52
C PHE A 27 -8.94 8.58 1.68
N HIS A 28 -8.38 9.74 2.05
CA HIS A 28 -6.96 9.90 2.32
C HIS A 28 -6.77 10.56 3.69
N PHE A 29 -6.09 9.87 4.60
CA PHE A 29 -5.93 10.27 5.99
C PHE A 29 -4.54 10.81 6.31
N SER A 30 -4.49 11.94 7.03
CA SER A 30 -3.28 12.57 7.54
C SER A 30 -2.97 12.16 8.99
N GLY A 31 -3.92 11.59 9.70
CA GLY A 31 -3.79 11.20 11.10
C GLY A 31 -4.97 10.41 11.62
N VAL A 32 -4.89 10.08 12.89
CA VAL A 32 -5.90 9.29 13.64
C VAL A 32 -6.23 10.02 14.92
N GLN A 33 -7.50 10.10 15.29
CA GLN A 33 -7.97 10.73 16.52
C GLN A 33 -9.10 9.92 17.16
N LEU A 34 -9.13 9.88 18.48
CA LEU A 34 -10.29 9.36 19.20
C LEU A 34 -11.49 10.28 19.02
N LEU A 35 -12.65 9.66 18.84
CA LEU A 35 -13.92 10.37 18.82
C LEU A 35 -14.23 10.89 20.22
N ASP A 36 -14.28 12.21 20.37
CA ASP A 36 -14.49 12.89 21.65
C ASP A 36 -15.58 13.96 21.48
N GLN A 37 -16.58 13.97 22.39
CA GLN A 37 -17.69 14.93 22.37
C GLN A 37 -17.25 16.36 22.66
N ASP A 38 -16.21 16.53 23.48
CA ASP A 38 -15.70 17.83 23.86
C ASP A 38 -14.77 18.44 22.80
N ASN A 39 -14.30 17.62 21.86
CA ASN A 39 -13.41 18.02 20.77
C ASN A 39 -14.04 17.64 19.43
N PRO A 40 -14.92 18.48 18.88
CA PRO A 40 -15.70 18.15 17.70
C PRO A 40 -14.80 17.86 16.49
N THR A 41 -15.26 16.91 15.68
CA THR A 41 -14.66 16.55 14.40
C THR A 41 -14.81 17.72 13.44
N ASP A 42 -13.71 18.23 12.90
CA ASP A 42 -13.71 19.34 11.94
C ASP A 42 -12.79 19.12 10.72
N ASP A 43 -11.95 18.09 10.77
CA ASP A 43 -11.01 17.77 9.67
C ASP A 43 -11.35 16.43 9.02
N PRO A 44 -11.87 16.40 7.77
CA PRO A 44 -12.19 15.17 7.06
C PRO A 44 -10.96 14.35 6.65
N SER A 45 -9.76 14.90 6.78
CA SER A 45 -8.53 14.15 6.58
C SER A 45 -8.05 13.38 7.83
N ILE A 46 -8.77 13.46 8.93
CA ILE A 46 -8.52 12.69 10.14
C ILE A 46 -9.42 11.47 10.16
N LEU A 47 -8.84 10.32 10.48
CA LEU A 47 -9.56 9.08 10.72
C LEU A 47 -9.99 9.04 12.19
N TYR A 48 -11.29 9.12 12.45
CA TYR A 48 -11.82 9.11 13.80
C TYR A 48 -12.10 7.68 14.27
N ILE A 49 -11.85 7.39 15.55
CA ILE A 49 -12.08 6.08 16.14
C ILE A 49 -12.92 6.21 17.40
N GLY A 50 -13.96 5.41 17.49
CA GLY A 50 -14.82 5.36 18.67
C GLY A 50 -15.55 4.03 18.82
N THR A 51 -16.33 3.92 19.90
CA THR A 51 -17.23 2.80 20.14
C THR A 51 -18.63 3.11 19.61
N THR A 52 -19.47 2.09 19.44
CA THR A 52 -20.88 2.26 19.06
C THR A 52 -21.62 3.21 20.01
N THR A 53 -21.34 3.13 21.31
CA THR A 53 -21.93 4.02 22.32
C THR A 53 -21.53 5.48 22.10
N GLN A 54 -20.27 5.75 21.77
CA GLN A 54 -19.81 7.10 21.48
C GLN A 54 -20.48 7.65 20.22
N ILE A 55 -20.50 6.88 19.12
CA ILE A 55 -21.11 7.30 17.86
C ILE A 55 -22.61 7.63 18.05
N SER A 56 -23.34 6.78 18.81
CA SER A 56 -24.77 7.00 19.07
C SER A 56 -25.06 8.28 19.86
N SER A 57 -24.08 8.84 20.56
CA SER A 57 -24.20 10.09 21.32
C SER A 57 -23.84 11.34 20.55
N PHE A 58 -23.25 11.20 19.35
CA PHE A 58 -22.91 12.32 18.47
C PHE A 58 -24.10 12.77 17.62
N ASP A 59 -24.09 14.04 17.25
CA ASP A 59 -24.94 14.57 16.20
C ASP A 59 -24.51 13.95 14.86
N THR A 60 -25.33 13.06 14.37
CA THR A 60 -25.05 12.23 13.19
C THR A 60 -24.90 13.04 11.92
N GLU A 61 -25.54 14.22 11.81
CA GLU A 61 -25.36 15.12 10.68
C GLU A 61 -23.92 15.65 10.58
N LYS A 62 -23.25 15.81 11.72
CA LYS A 62 -21.86 16.27 11.75
C LYS A 62 -20.86 15.19 11.35
N LEU A 63 -21.25 13.91 11.43
CA LEU A 63 -20.35 12.79 11.16
C LEU A 63 -20.39 12.29 9.71
N LYS A 64 -21.34 12.74 8.90
CA LYS A 64 -21.56 12.22 7.53
C LYS A 64 -20.39 12.41 6.57
N ASP A 65 -19.58 13.46 6.77
CA ASP A 65 -18.46 13.80 5.88
C ASP A 65 -17.13 13.17 6.34
N PHE A 66 -17.15 12.42 7.44
CA PHE A 66 -15.98 11.83 8.07
C PHE A 66 -15.97 10.30 7.91
N CYS A 67 -14.77 9.74 7.79
CA CYS A 67 -14.60 8.29 7.91
C CYS A 67 -14.32 7.93 9.38
N ILE A 68 -15.08 6.97 9.89
CA ILE A 68 -15.05 6.59 11.30
C ILE A 68 -14.77 5.11 11.42
N ILE A 69 -13.83 4.72 12.27
CA ILE A 69 -13.69 3.35 12.75
C ILE A 69 -14.55 3.20 13.99
N CYS A 70 -15.52 2.29 13.92
CA CYS A 70 -16.44 1.97 14.99
C CYS A 70 -16.16 0.59 15.56
N ILE A 71 -15.95 0.51 16.87
CA ILE A 71 -15.80 -0.77 17.58
C ILE A 71 -17.12 -1.12 18.25
N GLY A 72 -17.70 -2.26 17.84
CA GLY A 72 -18.98 -2.73 18.38
C GLY A 72 -19.77 -3.60 17.42
N LYS A 73 -21.07 -3.71 17.64
CA LYS A 73 -21.97 -4.52 16.80
C LYS A 73 -22.61 -3.67 15.70
N LYS A 74 -22.87 -4.30 14.55
CA LYS A 74 -23.53 -3.67 13.43
C LYS A 74 -24.93 -3.18 13.78
N GLU A 75 -25.63 -3.94 14.59
CA GLU A 75 -27.00 -3.64 15.05
C GLU A 75 -27.07 -2.31 15.81
N ASP A 76 -26.04 -1.99 16.60
CA ASP A 76 -25.99 -0.76 17.41
C ASP A 76 -25.82 0.50 16.57
N VAL A 77 -25.32 0.39 15.33
CA VAL A 77 -25.10 1.51 14.41
C VAL A 77 -25.99 1.45 13.16
N SER A 78 -26.94 0.52 13.10
CA SER A 78 -27.80 0.31 11.93
C SER A 78 -28.55 1.56 11.53
N SER A 79 -29.13 2.30 12.48
CA SER A 79 -29.85 3.55 12.22
C SER A 79 -28.92 4.64 11.63
N TYR A 80 -27.68 4.67 12.07
CA TYR A 80 -26.66 5.59 11.53
C TYR A 80 -26.30 5.25 10.09
N ILE A 81 -26.10 3.95 9.81
CA ILE A 81 -25.80 3.46 8.46
C ILE A 81 -26.93 3.75 7.48
N GLU A 82 -28.18 3.45 7.89
CA GLU A 82 -29.35 3.59 7.04
C GLU A 82 -29.72 5.06 6.74
N ASN A 83 -29.60 5.93 7.73
CA ASN A 83 -30.06 7.31 7.61
C ASN A 83 -29.02 8.27 7.01
N TYR A 84 -27.72 7.97 7.13
CA TYR A 84 -26.66 8.96 6.86
C TYR A 84 -25.64 8.53 5.82
N GLN A 85 -25.81 7.37 5.14
CA GLN A 85 -24.82 6.84 4.17
C GLN A 85 -23.40 6.84 4.76
N ALA A 86 -23.27 6.30 5.94
CA ALA A 86 -22.08 6.43 6.78
C ALA A 86 -20.80 5.90 6.13
N ASN A 87 -19.74 6.69 6.23
CA ASN A 87 -18.39 6.27 5.92
C ASN A 87 -17.80 5.57 7.16
N LEU A 88 -18.08 4.30 7.32
CA LEU A 88 -17.78 3.56 8.53
C LEU A 88 -16.90 2.33 8.24
N ILE A 89 -15.91 2.07 9.10
CA ILE A 89 -15.20 0.81 9.17
C ILE A 89 -15.56 0.17 10.51
N LEU A 90 -16.33 -0.91 10.47
CA LEU A 90 -16.75 -1.62 11.68
C LEU A 90 -15.70 -2.63 12.09
N ILE A 91 -15.35 -2.63 13.38
CA ILE A 91 -14.49 -3.63 14.03
C ILE A 91 -15.31 -4.34 15.10
N PRO A 92 -15.27 -5.69 15.17
CA PRO A 92 -16.00 -6.47 16.17
C PRO A 92 -15.68 -6.05 17.61
N GLU A 93 -16.68 -6.16 18.50
CA GLU A 93 -16.60 -5.75 19.93
C GLU A 93 -15.59 -6.52 20.78
N ASN A 94 -15.09 -7.68 20.31
CA ASN A 94 -14.05 -8.45 20.99
C ASN A 94 -12.67 -7.79 20.98
N HIS A 95 -12.49 -6.71 20.22
CA HIS A 95 -11.25 -5.94 20.13
C HIS A 95 -11.30 -4.69 21.01
N SER A 96 -10.20 -4.36 21.66
CA SER A 96 -10.14 -3.16 22.50
C SER A 96 -9.85 -1.91 21.66
N LEU A 97 -10.50 -0.80 22.01
CA LEU A 97 -10.26 0.51 21.39
C LEU A 97 -8.76 0.87 21.45
N ALA A 98 -8.11 0.64 22.59
CA ALA A 98 -6.70 0.95 22.76
C ALA A 98 -5.79 0.14 21.81
N SER A 99 -6.10 -1.14 21.56
CA SER A 99 -5.34 -1.97 20.64
C SER A 99 -5.44 -1.45 19.19
N VAL A 100 -6.64 -1.14 18.74
CA VAL A 100 -6.91 -0.60 17.40
C VAL A 100 -6.19 0.74 17.19
N VAL A 101 -6.32 1.65 18.16
CA VAL A 101 -5.66 2.96 18.14
C VAL A 101 -4.14 2.79 18.06
N ASN A 102 -3.55 1.96 18.92
CA ASN A 102 -2.11 1.74 18.94
C ASN A 102 -1.59 1.14 17.61
N THR A 103 -2.34 0.20 17.01
CA THR A 103 -1.98 -0.38 15.71
C THR A 103 -1.96 0.68 14.62
N LEU A 104 -2.98 1.53 14.57
CA LEU A 104 -3.04 2.61 13.59
C LEU A 104 -1.94 3.66 13.81
N TYR A 105 -1.74 4.13 15.04
CA TYR A 105 -0.65 5.06 15.35
C TYR A 105 0.71 4.51 14.94
N THR A 106 0.98 3.26 15.31
CA THR A 106 2.24 2.58 14.93
C THR A 106 2.38 2.47 13.41
N GLY A 107 1.29 2.12 12.71
CA GLY A 107 1.24 2.04 11.25
C GLY A 107 1.51 3.38 10.58
N PHE A 108 0.80 4.43 11.01
CA PHE A 108 1.01 5.79 10.51
C PHE A 108 2.46 6.26 10.72
N HIS A 109 2.98 6.13 11.94
CA HIS A 109 4.36 6.53 12.24
C HIS A 109 5.38 5.77 11.41
N ARG A 110 5.20 4.47 11.22
CA ARG A 110 6.10 3.65 10.39
C ARG A 110 6.12 4.14 8.94
N ILE A 111 4.95 4.42 8.36
CA ILE A 111 4.84 4.85 6.97
C ILE A 111 5.37 6.29 6.78
N LEU A 112 5.03 7.21 7.68
CA LEU A 112 5.52 8.59 7.63
C LEU A 112 7.05 8.67 7.80
N ARG A 113 7.61 7.85 8.70
CA ARG A 113 9.05 7.76 8.88
C ARG A 113 9.74 7.23 7.63
N TRP A 114 9.20 6.18 7.02
CA TRP A 114 9.71 5.61 5.77
C TRP A 114 9.70 6.63 4.62
N ASP A 115 8.60 7.37 4.46
CA ASP A 115 8.48 8.45 3.46
C ASP A 115 9.54 9.54 3.70
N ALA A 116 9.70 9.99 4.95
CA ALA A 116 10.70 10.99 5.32
C ALA A 116 12.14 10.50 5.04
N GLU A 117 12.45 9.24 5.32
CA GLU A 117 13.76 8.66 5.02
C GLU A 117 14.03 8.62 3.50
N LEU A 118 13.03 8.27 2.67
CA LEU A 118 13.15 8.31 1.21
C LEU A 118 13.36 9.74 0.70
N GLN A 119 12.57 10.70 1.16
CA GLN A 119 12.72 12.10 0.77
C GLN A 119 14.10 12.66 1.15
N ASN A 120 14.58 12.36 2.35
CA ASN A 120 15.92 12.77 2.77
C ASN A 120 17.01 12.13 1.91
N ALA A 121 16.87 10.87 1.53
CA ALA A 121 17.83 10.20 0.65
C ALA A 121 17.86 10.82 -0.75
N ILE A 122 16.70 11.22 -1.30
CA ILE A 122 16.59 11.93 -2.58
C ILE A 122 17.25 13.32 -2.48
N LEU A 123 16.89 14.11 -1.47
CA LEU A 123 17.44 15.46 -1.26
C LEU A 123 18.95 15.44 -1.04
N SER A 124 19.46 14.43 -0.35
CA SER A 124 20.89 14.23 -0.11
C SER A 124 21.62 13.61 -1.29
N LYS A 125 20.94 13.39 -2.43
CA LYS A 125 21.49 12.79 -3.66
C LYS A 125 22.19 11.44 -3.40
N GLN A 126 21.63 10.62 -2.52
CA GLN A 126 22.11 9.27 -2.30
C GLN A 126 21.97 8.44 -3.59
N ASN A 127 22.77 7.38 -3.70
CA ASN A 127 22.70 6.48 -4.85
C ASN A 127 21.40 5.65 -4.85
N TYR A 128 21.06 5.10 -5.99
CA TYR A 128 19.85 4.27 -6.15
C TYR A 128 19.81 3.08 -5.20
N GLN A 129 20.96 2.46 -4.91
CA GLN A 129 21.04 1.33 -3.99
C GLN A 129 20.55 1.70 -2.57
N SER A 130 20.90 2.90 -2.07
CA SER A 130 20.40 3.40 -0.78
C SER A 130 18.88 3.57 -0.81
N LEU A 131 18.32 4.14 -1.89
CA LEU A 131 16.87 4.31 -2.05
C LEU A 131 16.15 2.97 -2.06
N PHE A 132 16.69 1.96 -2.76
CA PHE A 132 16.12 0.62 -2.79
C PHE A 132 16.24 -0.11 -1.45
N SER A 133 17.31 0.11 -0.71
CA SER A 133 17.45 -0.43 0.66
C SER A 133 16.40 0.16 1.61
N ILE A 134 16.09 1.46 1.49
CA ILE A 134 15.04 2.12 2.27
C ILE A 134 13.66 1.61 1.82
N GLY A 135 13.39 1.59 0.50
CA GLY A 135 12.14 1.13 -0.07
C GLY A 135 11.86 -0.33 0.27
N GLY A 136 12.86 -1.20 0.11
CA GLY A 136 12.75 -2.63 0.34
C GLY A 136 12.38 -3.03 1.76
N ARG A 137 12.70 -2.21 2.78
CA ARG A 137 12.26 -2.47 4.17
C ARG A 137 10.74 -2.57 4.32
N PHE A 138 9.99 -1.94 3.41
CA PHE A 138 8.54 -1.98 3.41
C PHE A 138 7.99 -3.29 2.81
N PHE A 139 8.71 -3.86 1.85
CA PHE A 139 8.31 -5.06 1.10
C PHE A 139 8.83 -6.36 1.71
N GLY A 140 9.47 -6.32 2.88
CA GLY A 140 9.99 -7.49 3.57
C GLY A 140 11.07 -8.17 2.75
N LYS A 141 10.93 -9.49 2.54
CA LYS A 141 11.86 -10.29 1.74
C LYS A 141 11.50 -10.36 0.24
N ASN A 142 10.50 -9.61 -0.20
CA ASN A 142 10.19 -9.50 -1.62
C ASN A 142 11.27 -8.69 -2.33
N ALA A 143 11.64 -9.11 -3.53
CA ALA A 143 12.71 -8.46 -4.27
C ALA A 143 12.16 -7.24 -5.04
N MET A 144 12.72 -6.08 -4.78
CA MET A 144 12.44 -4.85 -5.49
C MET A 144 13.64 -4.49 -6.36
N LEU A 145 13.43 -4.29 -7.66
CA LEU A 145 14.47 -3.95 -8.62
C LEU A 145 14.11 -2.71 -9.42
N MET A 146 15.09 -1.87 -9.69
CA MET A 146 15.05 -0.86 -10.75
C MET A 146 15.92 -1.32 -11.91
N VAL A 147 15.32 -1.42 -13.09
CA VAL A 147 15.95 -1.92 -14.30
C VAL A 147 15.87 -0.85 -15.39
N ASN A 148 16.98 -0.54 -16.05
CA ASN A 148 17.00 0.43 -17.13
C ASN A 148 16.44 -0.14 -18.45
N SER A 149 16.33 0.69 -19.46
CA SER A 149 15.84 0.30 -20.80
C SER A 149 16.69 -0.75 -21.52
N SER A 150 17.93 -0.97 -21.07
CA SER A 150 18.84 -2.01 -21.56
C SER A 150 18.84 -3.27 -20.69
N TYR A 151 17.86 -3.40 -19.76
CA TYR A 151 17.71 -4.54 -18.86
C TYR A 151 18.86 -4.75 -17.87
N ASN A 152 19.59 -3.69 -17.52
CA ASN A 152 20.57 -3.71 -16.44
C ASN A 152 19.91 -3.24 -15.13
N VAL A 153 20.24 -3.92 -14.04
CA VAL A 153 19.78 -3.54 -12.69
C VAL A 153 20.55 -2.33 -12.20
N ILE A 154 19.83 -1.26 -11.86
CA ILE A 154 20.41 -0.02 -11.34
C ILE A 154 20.38 -0.01 -9.81
N GLY A 155 19.37 -0.65 -9.22
CA GLY A 155 19.20 -0.74 -7.78
C GLY A 155 18.35 -1.94 -7.38
N THR A 156 18.60 -2.50 -6.22
CA THR A 156 17.85 -3.62 -5.64
C THR A 156 17.95 -3.61 -4.12
N ASN A 157 16.95 -4.16 -3.44
CA ASN A 157 16.96 -4.34 -1.98
C ASN A 157 17.54 -5.68 -1.53
N LEU A 158 17.65 -6.67 -2.44
CA LEU A 158 18.19 -7.99 -2.17
C LEU A 158 19.43 -8.27 -3.02
N LEU A 159 20.32 -9.10 -2.51
CA LEU A 159 21.52 -9.55 -3.22
C LEU A 159 21.36 -10.96 -3.80
N GLU A 160 20.41 -11.74 -3.28
CA GLU A 160 20.12 -13.11 -3.70
C GLU A 160 18.64 -13.47 -3.47
N ALA A 161 18.14 -14.46 -4.19
CA ALA A 161 16.78 -14.98 -4.07
C ALA A 161 16.81 -16.52 -4.12
N PRO A 162 17.18 -17.22 -3.02
CA PRO A 162 17.25 -18.67 -2.97
C PRO A 162 15.91 -19.32 -3.36
N GLY A 163 15.95 -20.33 -4.21
CA GLY A 163 14.75 -21.01 -4.74
C GLY A 163 14.10 -20.34 -5.95
N HIS A 164 14.59 -19.17 -6.38
CA HIS A 164 14.11 -18.44 -7.55
C HIS A 164 15.25 -18.23 -8.57
N GLU A 165 15.68 -19.29 -9.24
CA GLU A 165 16.90 -19.32 -10.07
C GLU A 165 17.05 -18.13 -11.02
N LYS A 166 16.00 -17.76 -11.75
CA LYS A 166 16.05 -16.64 -12.69
C LYS A 166 16.25 -15.29 -12.01
N LEU A 167 15.56 -15.08 -10.89
CA LEU A 167 15.70 -13.86 -10.10
C LEU A 167 17.06 -13.81 -9.42
N ASP A 168 17.51 -14.91 -8.86
CA ASP A 168 18.83 -15.05 -8.26
C ASP A 168 19.96 -14.76 -9.27
N PHE A 169 19.80 -15.24 -10.52
CA PHE A 169 20.70 -14.88 -11.62
C PHE A 169 20.76 -13.37 -11.85
N ILE A 170 19.59 -12.71 -11.94
CA ILE A 170 19.51 -11.25 -12.16
C ILE A 170 20.20 -10.50 -11.02
N LEU A 171 19.92 -10.87 -9.77
CA LEU A 171 20.49 -10.21 -8.60
C LEU A 171 22.01 -10.34 -8.53
N LYS A 172 22.54 -11.53 -8.82
CA LYS A 172 24.00 -11.82 -8.80
C LYS A 172 24.75 -11.19 -9.96
N ASN A 173 24.15 -11.11 -11.14
CA ASN A 173 24.84 -10.65 -12.34
C ASN A 173 24.53 -9.17 -12.68
N GLY A 174 23.48 -8.60 -12.11
CA GLY A 174 23.11 -7.20 -12.34
C GLY A 174 22.43 -6.93 -13.69
N TYR A 175 21.98 -7.96 -14.41
CA TYR A 175 21.30 -7.82 -15.69
C TYR A 175 20.38 -9.02 -15.98
N TYR A 176 19.44 -8.82 -16.91
CA TYR A 176 18.60 -9.89 -17.44
C TYR A 176 19.35 -10.64 -18.55
N SER A 177 19.43 -11.96 -18.42
CA SER A 177 20.04 -12.78 -19.47
C SER A 177 19.29 -12.67 -20.79
N LYS A 178 19.95 -13.01 -21.90
CA LYS A 178 19.32 -13.03 -23.23
C LYS A 178 18.10 -13.95 -23.25
N ASP A 179 18.23 -15.15 -22.68
CA ASP A 179 17.12 -16.12 -22.63
C ASP A 179 15.92 -15.58 -21.86
N LEU A 180 16.16 -14.80 -20.80
CA LEU A 180 15.11 -14.16 -20.02
C LEU A 180 14.43 -13.05 -20.83
N THR A 181 15.19 -12.20 -21.49
CA THR A 181 14.64 -11.12 -22.32
C THR A 181 13.89 -11.66 -23.55
N ASP A 182 14.40 -12.70 -24.20
CA ASP A 182 13.73 -13.39 -25.31
C ASP A 182 12.41 -14.01 -24.84
N GLY A 183 12.39 -14.66 -23.67
CA GLY A 183 11.16 -15.21 -23.08
C GLY A 183 10.12 -14.14 -22.75
N LEU A 184 10.54 -13.01 -22.17
CA LEU A 184 9.64 -11.87 -21.91
C LEU A 184 9.09 -11.26 -23.20
N ALA A 185 9.91 -11.20 -24.25
CA ALA A 185 9.47 -10.74 -25.58
C ALA A 185 8.43 -11.66 -26.20
N GLN A 186 8.66 -12.99 -26.17
CA GLN A 186 7.71 -14.00 -26.68
C GLN A 186 6.35 -13.97 -25.97
N MET A 187 6.33 -13.67 -24.68
CA MET A 187 5.10 -13.49 -23.90
C MET A 187 4.42 -12.12 -24.11
N GLY A 188 5.00 -11.26 -24.93
CA GLY A 188 4.49 -9.92 -25.20
C GLY A 188 4.70 -8.91 -24.06
N TYR A 189 5.42 -9.27 -23.00
CA TYR A 189 5.66 -8.36 -21.87
C TYR A 189 6.55 -7.19 -22.25
N MET A 190 7.45 -7.36 -23.22
CA MET A 190 8.30 -6.28 -23.73
C MET A 190 7.48 -5.19 -24.41
N ALA A 191 6.54 -5.58 -25.29
CA ALA A 191 5.69 -4.62 -26.00
C ALA A 191 4.69 -3.92 -25.06
N LYS A 192 4.19 -4.63 -24.05
CA LYS A 192 3.28 -4.09 -23.02
C LYS A 192 4.01 -3.31 -21.94
N GLY A 193 5.27 -3.63 -21.69
CA GLY A 193 6.07 -3.04 -20.62
C GLY A 193 6.15 -1.51 -20.68
N PHE A 194 6.15 -0.93 -21.87
CA PHE A 194 6.10 0.52 -22.07
C PHE A 194 4.76 1.16 -21.65
N GLN A 195 3.72 0.36 -21.38
CA GLN A 195 2.36 0.83 -21.10
C GLN A 195 2.00 0.82 -19.62
N TYR A 196 2.81 0.17 -18.77
CA TYR A 196 2.52 0.07 -17.33
C TYR A 196 2.83 1.39 -16.58
N LYS A 197 2.06 2.44 -16.92
CA LYS A 197 2.20 3.77 -16.28
C LYS A 197 1.69 3.82 -14.84
N THR A 198 0.90 2.82 -14.45
CA THR A 198 0.45 2.59 -13.07
C THR A 198 0.96 1.24 -12.60
N PRO A 199 1.17 1.04 -11.28
CA PRO A 199 1.55 -0.25 -10.76
C PRO A 199 0.59 -1.34 -11.22
N THR A 200 1.12 -2.34 -11.93
CA THR A 200 0.32 -3.43 -12.51
C THR A 200 0.83 -4.77 -12.01
N ILE A 201 -0.08 -5.63 -11.55
CA ILE A 201 0.26 -6.97 -11.07
C ILE A 201 0.13 -7.98 -12.22
N LEU A 202 1.21 -8.72 -12.45
CA LEU A 202 1.29 -9.82 -13.41
C LEU A 202 1.33 -11.14 -12.62
N ASN A 203 0.20 -11.85 -12.62
CA ASN A 203 0.08 -13.13 -11.91
C ASN A 203 0.68 -14.29 -12.72
N PRO A 204 1.09 -15.42 -12.10
CA PRO A 204 1.40 -16.67 -12.77
C PRO A 204 0.18 -17.24 -13.53
N PRO A 205 0.40 -17.97 -14.65
CA PRO A 205 1.71 -18.34 -15.16
C PRO A 205 2.41 -17.18 -15.87
N ASN A 206 3.60 -16.81 -15.37
CA ASN A 206 4.47 -15.86 -16.02
C ASN A 206 5.91 -16.42 -16.06
N TYR A 207 6.80 -15.74 -16.74
CA TYR A 207 8.16 -16.25 -16.94
C TYR A 207 8.96 -16.45 -15.64
N MET A 208 8.60 -15.74 -14.56
CA MET A 208 9.29 -15.80 -13.26
C MET A 208 8.63 -16.76 -12.27
N ASN A 209 7.44 -17.29 -12.58
CA ASN A 209 6.64 -18.17 -11.73
C ASN A 209 6.28 -17.60 -10.34
N CYS A 210 6.29 -16.30 -10.19
CA CYS A 210 5.80 -15.60 -8.99
C CYS A 210 5.00 -14.37 -9.42
N PRO A 211 4.10 -13.82 -8.59
CA PRO A 211 3.45 -12.55 -8.88
C PRO A 211 4.49 -11.44 -8.96
N ILE A 212 4.31 -10.53 -9.92
CA ILE A 212 5.23 -9.42 -10.17
C ILE A 212 4.41 -8.15 -10.26
N MET A 213 4.75 -7.14 -9.49
CA MET A 213 4.27 -5.79 -9.73
C MET A 213 5.27 -5.05 -10.61
N VAL A 214 4.78 -4.40 -11.66
CA VAL A 214 5.60 -3.65 -12.63
C VAL A 214 5.09 -2.23 -12.73
N LEU A 215 6.01 -1.28 -12.76
CA LEU A 215 5.77 0.13 -13.04
C LEU A 215 6.80 0.61 -14.06
N SER A 216 6.35 1.17 -15.20
CA SER A 216 7.23 1.73 -16.22
C SER A 216 7.64 3.16 -15.86
N MET A 217 8.92 3.45 -15.98
CA MET A 217 9.47 4.78 -15.78
C MET A 217 9.66 5.49 -17.11
N HIS A 218 9.22 6.74 -17.18
CA HIS A 218 9.37 7.59 -18.36
C HIS A 218 9.94 8.95 -17.94
N ALA A 219 10.73 9.55 -18.82
CA ALA A 219 11.08 10.95 -18.70
C ALA A 219 9.89 11.84 -19.06
N ASP A 220 9.95 13.12 -18.72
CA ASP A 220 8.88 14.09 -19.00
C ASP A 220 8.51 14.20 -20.48
N ASN A 221 9.46 13.93 -21.37
CA ASN A 221 9.26 13.90 -22.82
C ASN A 221 8.72 12.55 -23.34
N GLY A 222 8.32 11.62 -22.44
CA GLY A 222 7.78 10.32 -22.77
C GLY A 222 8.80 9.24 -23.12
N ILE A 223 10.10 9.53 -23.08
CA ILE A 223 11.14 8.52 -23.32
C ILE A 223 11.10 7.48 -22.21
N PHE A 224 11.03 6.20 -22.58
CA PHE A 224 11.10 5.09 -21.67
C PHE A 224 12.50 4.95 -21.04
N LEU A 225 12.57 4.97 -19.73
CA LEU A 225 13.80 4.87 -18.95
C LEU A 225 14.06 3.46 -18.40
N GLY A 226 13.01 2.69 -18.15
CA GLY A 226 13.10 1.37 -17.55
C GLY A 226 11.88 1.03 -16.71
N PHE A 227 12.08 0.10 -15.76
CA PHE A 227 11.02 -0.41 -14.89
C PHE A 227 11.43 -0.36 -13.42
N ILE A 228 10.44 -0.21 -12.55
CA ILE A 228 10.51 -0.69 -11.18
C ILE A 228 9.67 -1.96 -11.10
N THR A 229 10.25 -3.04 -10.57
CA THR A 229 9.56 -4.32 -10.41
C THR A 229 9.64 -4.78 -8.96
N ILE A 230 8.57 -5.42 -8.47
CA ILE A 230 8.56 -6.11 -7.18
C ILE A 230 8.17 -7.55 -7.45
N TYR A 231 9.02 -8.49 -7.07
CA TYR A 231 8.79 -9.93 -7.17
C TYR A 231 8.31 -10.44 -5.82
N PHE A 232 7.08 -10.93 -5.77
CA PHE A 232 6.47 -11.47 -4.55
C PHE A 232 6.91 -12.92 -4.37
N ILE A 233 8.04 -13.13 -3.69
CA ILE A 233 8.66 -14.43 -3.50
C ILE A 233 8.29 -15.11 -2.17
N GLU A 234 7.78 -14.34 -1.18
CA GLU A 234 7.34 -14.88 0.11
C GLU A 234 5.83 -14.74 0.36
N SER A 235 5.20 -13.70 -0.18
CA SER A 235 3.77 -13.44 0.01
C SER A 235 3.09 -13.13 -1.31
N GLN A 236 1.88 -13.63 -1.51
CA GLN A 236 1.07 -13.16 -2.63
C GLN A 236 0.58 -11.73 -2.34
N PRO A 237 0.57 -10.83 -3.35
CA PRO A 237 -0.07 -9.54 -3.19
C PRO A 237 -1.56 -9.78 -2.90
N THR A 238 -2.06 -9.23 -1.82
CA THR A 238 -3.50 -9.15 -1.59
C THR A 238 -4.06 -8.23 -2.67
N ALA A 239 -4.95 -8.75 -3.51
CA ALA A 239 -5.73 -7.92 -4.43
C ALA A 239 -6.62 -7.00 -3.58
N THR A 240 -6.31 -5.72 -3.56
CA THR A 240 -7.19 -4.67 -3.05
C THR A 240 -7.97 -4.06 -4.19
#